data_44586ab33bcf6d27acd3cb825c5726ce
#
_entry.id   44586ab33bcf6d27acd3cb825c5726ce
#
_cell.length_a   1.000
_cell.length_b   1.000
_cell.length_c   1.000
_cell.angle_alpha   90.00
_cell.angle_beta   90.00
_cell.angle_gamma   90.00
#
_symmetry.space_group_name_H-M   'P 1'
#
loop_
_entity.id
_entity.type
_entity.pdbx_description
1 polymer ?
#
loop_
_entity_poly.entity_id
_entity_poly.type
_entity_poly.pdbx_seq_one_letter_code
_entity_poly.pdbx_strand_id
1 'polypeptide(L)'
;ADFDRFLSHLLAPLTSCPMVHLVMDNLNTHVSEAVVPVVARDEGLADKVLGVKGKRGILQSMPSRAAFLREASHRIVCHFTPKHASWLNQIEIWFSILARKVIRRGNFTSTSDLRAKLLAFIAYFNATMAKPFKWTYQGKPLAA
;
A
#
# COMPACT_ATOMS: atom_id res chain seq x y z
N ALA A 1 -8.65 0.92 10.12
CA ALA A 1 -8.41 2.25 10.69
C ALA A 1 -7.04 2.81 10.29
N ASP A 2 -5.93 2.11 10.49
CA ASP A 2 -4.60 2.69 10.24
C ASP A 2 -4.23 2.69 8.75
N PHE A 3 -4.55 1.63 8.03
CA PHE A 3 -4.30 1.54 6.60
C PHE A 3 -5.18 2.50 5.79
N ASP A 4 -6.43 2.70 6.18
CA ASP A 4 -7.34 3.70 5.61
C ASP A 4 -6.77 5.13 5.78
N ARG A 5 -6.31 5.45 6.99
CA ARG A 5 -5.65 6.75 7.26
C ARG A 5 -4.38 6.93 6.44
N PHE A 6 -3.56 5.88 6.32
CA PHE A 6 -2.36 5.89 5.50
C PHE A 6 -2.69 6.16 4.02
N LEU A 7 -3.66 5.44 3.45
CA LEU A 7 -4.09 5.66 2.06
C LEU A 7 -4.65 7.07 1.84
N SER A 8 -5.47 7.56 2.75
CA SER A 8 -6.01 8.92 2.66
C SER A 8 -4.90 9.97 2.65
N HIS A 9 -3.87 9.81 3.48
CA HIS A 9 -2.69 10.69 3.49
C HIS A 9 -1.86 10.60 2.20
N LEU A 10 -1.68 9.37 1.68
CA LEU A 10 -0.96 9.12 0.44
C LEU A 10 -1.66 9.75 -0.77
N LEU A 11 -2.98 9.69 -0.79
CA LEU A 11 -3.80 10.17 -1.91
C LEU A 11 -4.07 11.70 -1.85
N ALA A 12 -3.97 12.31 -0.68
CA ALA A 12 -4.26 13.73 -0.50
C ALA A 12 -3.52 14.67 -1.47
N PRO A 13 -2.20 14.52 -1.73
CA PRO A 13 -1.50 15.35 -2.70
C PRO A 13 -1.80 15.01 -4.16
N LEU A 14 -2.50 13.90 -4.44
CA LEU A 14 -2.76 13.38 -5.78
C LEU A 14 -4.16 13.71 -6.31
N THR A 15 -4.87 14.63 -5.67
CA THR A 15 -6.25 14.99 -6.04
C THR A 15 -6.37 15.58 -7.46
N SER A 16 -5.33 16.25 -7.95
CA SER A 16 -5.28 16.78 -9.33
C SER A 16 -4.87 15.77 -10.39
N CYS A 17 -4.42 14.57 -10.00
CA CYS A 17 -4.05 13.54 -10.96
C CYS A 17 -5.32 12.92 -11.57
N PRO A 18 -5.42 12.85 -12.91
CA PRO A 18 -6.59 12.28 -13.58
C PRO A 18 -6.73 10.78 -13.32
N MET A 19 -5.65 10.09 -13.06
CA MET A 19 -5.61 8.66 -12.75
C MET A 19 -4.48 8.33 -11.79
N VAL A 20 -4.73 7.43 -10.85
CA VAL A 20 -3.77 6.95 -9.85
C VAL A 20 -3.75 5.42 -9.86
N HIS A 21 -2.61 4.83 -10.16
CA HIS A 21 -2.40 3.39 -10.08
C HIS A 21 -1.74 3.03 -8.76
N LEU A 22 -2.45 2.30 -7.90
CA LEU A 22 -1.92 1.78 -6.64
C LEU A 22 -1.45 0.33 -6.84
N VAL A 23 -0.14 0.11 -6.74
CA VAL A 23 0.43 -1.25 -6.76
C VAL A 23 0.62 -1.72 -5.32
N MET A 24 -0.03 -2.82 -4.98
CA MET A 24 -0.02 -3.39 -3.63
C MET A 24 0.32 -4.89 -3.68
N ASP A 25 0.85 -5.43 -2.58
CA ASP A 25 0.95 -6.88 -2.46
C ASP A 25 -0.45 -7.51 -2.31
N ASN A 26 -0.52 -8.82 -2.52
CA ASN A 26 -1.78 -9.55 -2.47
C ASN A 26 -2.13 -9.98 -1.03
N LEU A 27 -1.85 -9.13 -0.04
CA LEU A 27 -2.23 -9.36 1.34
C LEU A 27 -3.74 -9.14 1.51
N ASN A 28 -4.39 -10.01 2.28
CA ASN A 28 -5.85 -9.93 2.50
C ASN A 28 -6.31 -8.57 3.05
N THR A 29 -5.45 -7.87 3.78
CA THR A 29 -5.72 -6.52 4.29
C THR A 29 -5.82 -5.47 3.20
N HIS A 30 -5.16 -5.65 2.05
CA HIS A 30 -5.20 -4.72 0.91
C HIS A 30 -6.48 -4.86 0.07
N VAL A 31 -7.18 -5.98 0.18
CA VAL A 31 -8.52 -6.19 -0.39
C VAL A 31 -9.58 -6.13 0.72
N SER A 32 -9.27 -5.46 1.82
CA SER A 32 -10.15 -5.36 2.97
C SER A 32 -11.29 -4.36 2.73
N GLU A 33 -12.28 -4.47 3.59
CA GLU A 33 -13.37 -3.50 3.66
C GLU A 33 -12.90 -2.06 3.97
N ALA A 34 -11.68 -1.87 4.45
CA ALA A 34 -11.14 -0.54 4.75
C ALA A 34 -10.66 0.22 3.50
N VAL A 35 -10.27 -0.47 2.43
CA VAL A 35 -9.79 0.16 1.19
C VAL A 35 -10.93 0.60 0.28
N VAL A 36 -11.99 -0.20 0.20
CA VAL A 36 -13.15 0.06 -0.66
C VAL A 36 -13.77 1.43 -0.41
N PRO A 37 -14.04 1.89 0.83
CA PRO A 37 -14.61 3.21 1.08
C PRO A 37 -13.71 4.37 0.63
N VAL A 38 -12.39 4.19 0.60
CA VAL A 38 -11.46 5.23 0.13
C VAL A 38 -11.68 5.46 -1.37
N VAL A 39 -11.67 4.39 -2.15
CA VAL A 39 -11.90 4.45 -3.60
C VAL A 39 -13.34 4.89 -3.90
N ALA A 40 -14.33 4.36 -3.19
CA ALA A 40 -15.74 4.71 -3.41
C ALA A 40 -16.03 6.19 -3.13
N ARG A 41 -15.40 6.76 -2.11
CA ARG A 41 -15.52 8.20 -1.80
C ARG A 41 -14.91 9.04 -2.90
N ASP A 42 -13.80 8.63 -3.47
CA ASP A 42 -13.15 9.30 -4.59
C ASP A 42 -14.02 9.28 -5.85
N GLU A 43 -14.72 8.18 -6.07
CA GLU A 43 -15.69 8.00 -7.16
C GLU A 43 -17.09 8.63 -6.88
N GLY A 44 -17.26 9.30 -5.73
CA GLY A 44 -18.54 9.93 -5.36
C GLY A 44 -19.68 8.94 -5.11
N LEU A 45 -19.37 7.67 -4.80
CA LEU A 45 -20.39 6.64 -4.56
C LEU A 45 -21.02 6.79 -3.18
N ALA A 46 -22.34 6.66 -3.13
CA ALA A 46 -23.08 6.69 -1.86
C ALA A 46 -22.81 5.41 -1.04
N ASP A 47 -22.74 5.55 0.28
CA ASP A 47 -22.46 4.44 1.22
C ASP A 47 -23.40 3.23 1.05
N LYS A 48 -24.65 3.47 0.64
CA LYS A 48 -25.63 2.40 0.38
C LYS A 48 -25.20 1.42 -0.72
N VAL A 49 -24.36 1.87 -1.66
CA VAL A 49 -23.84 1.04 -2.76
C VAL A 49 -22.76 0.08 -2.25
N LEU A 50 -22.02 0.47 -1.22
CA LEU A 50 -20.99 -0.36 -0.61
C LEU A 50 -21.61 -1.65 -0.02
N GLY A 51 -22.79 -1.57 0.51
CA GLY A 51 -23.50 -2.71 1.07
C GLY A 51 -22.98 -3.13 2.44
N VAL A 52 -23.04 -4.43 2.72
CA VAL A 52 -22.68 -5.00 4.02
C VAL A 52 -21.82 -6.25 3.82
N LYS A 53 -20.71 -6.32 4.55
CA LYS A 53 -19.79 -7.46 4.54
C LYS A 53 -20.53 -8.78 4.77
N GLY A 54 -20.27 -9.75 3.89
CA GLY A 54 -20.86 -11.09 3.94
C GLY A 54 -22.35 -11.16 3.54
N LYS A 55 -22.96 -10.03 3.17
CA LYS A 55 -24.39 -9.99 2.86
C LYS A 55 -24.71 -9.46 1.46
N ARG A 56 -24.31 -8.25 1.13
CA ARG A 56 -24.66 -7.61 -0.15
C ARG A 56 -23.72 -6.49 -0.55
N GLY A 57 -23.78 -6.07 -1.82
CA GLY A 57 -23.05 -4.93 -2.37
C GLY A 57 -21.57 -5.21 -2.60
N ILE A 58 -20.78 -4.16 -2.79
CA ILE A 58 -19.35 -4.25 -3.06
C ILE A 58 -18.61 -4.96 -1.92
N LEU A 59 -19.02 -4.73 -0.68
CA LEU A 59 -18.40 -5.31 0.51
C LEU A 59 -18.75 -6.79 0.74
N GLN A 60 -19.67 -7.38 -0.04
CA GLN A 60 -20.18 -8.73 0.18
C GLN A 60 -19.08 -9.78 0.31
N SER A 61 -18.09 -9.79 -0.57
CA SER A 61 -17.07 -10.84 -0.63
C SER A 61 -15.69 -10.29 -1.02
N MET A 62 -14.65 -11.10 -0.87
CA MET A 62 -13.31 -10.76 -1.38
C MET A 62 -13.32 -10.55 -2.90
N PRO A 63 -13.92 -11.45 -3.71
CA PRO A 63 -13.99 -11.23 -5.16
C PRO A 63 -14.71 -9.94 -5.55
N SER A 64 -15.83 -9.59 -4.93
CA SER A 64 -16.56 -8.36 -5.26
C SER A 64 -15.76 -7.11 -4.91
N ARG A 65 -15.05 -7.10 -3.78
CA ARG A 65 -14.13 -6.01 -3.42
C ARG A 65 -12.95 -5.91 -4.39
N ALA A 66 -12.35 -7.05 -4.76
CA ALA A 66 -11.23 -7.08 -5.68
C ALA A 66 -11.64 -6.60 -7.09
N ALA A 67 -12.82 -6.98 -7.56
CA ALA A 67 -13.37 -6.50 -8.83
C ALA A 67 -13.54 -4.98 -8.82
N PHE A 68 -14.19 -4.44 -7.78
CA PHE A 68 -14.37 -3.00 -7.63
C PHE A 68 -13.03 -2.23 -7.57
N LEU A 69 -12.06 -2.71 -6.81
CA LEU A 69 -10.76 -2.03 -6.66
C LEU A 69 -9.90 -2.08 -7.93
N ARG A 70 -10.14 -3.04 -8.83
CA ARG A 70 -9.45 -3.19 -10.12
C ARG A 70 -10.17 -2.54 -11.29
N GLU A 71 -11.32 -1.94 -11.05
CA GLU A 71 -12.13 -1.34 -12.11
C GLU A 71 -11.35 -0.23 -12.81
N ALA A 72 -11.11 -0.41 -14.12
CA ALA A 72 -10.25 0.47 -14.91
C ALA A 72 -10.87 1.85 -15.18
N SER A 73 -12.17 1.99 -15.00
CA SER A 73 -12.87 3.26 -15.15
C SER A 73 -12.73 4.18 -13.95
N HIS A 74 -12.27 3.65 -12.81
CA HIS A 74 -12.03 4.44 -11.60
C HIS A 74 -10.80 5.35 -11.76
N ARG A 75 -10.83 6.50 -11.12
CA ARG A 75 -9.64 7.35 -11.01
C ARG A 75 -8.53 6.67 -10.21
N ILE A 76 -8.87 5.91 -9.18
CA ILE A 76 -7.92 5.11 -8.38
C ILE A 76 -8.08 3.64 -8.74
N VAL A 77 -7.09 3.08 -9.43
CA VAL A 77 -7.07 1.67 -9.85
C VAL A 77 -6.05 0.89 -9.03
N CYS A 78 -6.51 -0.16 -8.36
CA CYS A 78 -5.64 -1.01 -7.54
C CYS A 78 -5.13 -2.21 -8.34
N HIS A 79 -3.81 -2.38 -8.35
CA HIS A 79 -3.12 -3.53 -8.92
C HIS A 79 -2.52 -4.37 -7.80
N PHE A 80 -2.77 -5.67 -7.82
CA PHE A 80 -2.25 -6.58 -6.81
C PHE A 80 -1.15 -7.46 -7.42
N THR A 81 -0.01 -7.55 -6.73
CA THR A 81 1.06 -8.47 -7.14
C THR A 81 0.55 -9.91 -7.13
N PRO A 82 1.13 -10.81 -7.94
CA PRO A 82 0.80 -12.23 -7.89
C PRO A 82 1.01 -12.81 -6.47
N LYS A 83 0.32 -13.88 -6.16
CA LYS A 83 0.56 -14.62 -4.90
C LYS A 83 2.03 -15.04 -4.84
N HIS A 84 2.60 -14.97 -3.64
CA HIS A 84 4.01 -15.31 -3.38
C HIS A 84 5.05 -14.43 -4.12
N ALA A 85 4.64 -13.27 -4.61
CA ALA A 85 5.50 -12.31 -5.28
C ALA A 85 5.70 -11.01 -4.46
N SER A 86 5.64 -11.07 -3.13
CA SER A 86 5.87 -9.92 -2.23
C SER A 86 7.27 -9.32 -2.40
N TRP A 87 8.25 -10.11 -2.85
CA TRP A 87 9.59 -9.63 -3.19
C TRP A 87 9.61 -8.53 -4.27
N LEU A 88 8.56 -8.38 -5.06
CA LEU A 88 8.39 -7.25 -5.98
C LEU A 88 8.16 -5.93 -5.22
N ASN A 89 7.69 -6.00 -3.98
CA ASN A 89 7.51 -4.85 -3.13
C ASN A 89 8.82 -4.56 -2.37
N GLN A 90 9.51 -3.49 -2.77
CA GLN A 90 10.82 -3.12 -2.23
C GLN A 90 10.80 -2.70 -0.76
N ILE A 91 9.63 -2.51 -0.17
CA ILE A 91 9.49 -2.08 1.23
C ILE A 91 10.11 -3.09 2.22
N GLU A 92 10.02 -4.39 1.93
CA GLU A 92 10.62 -5.43 2.78
C GLU A 92 12.15 -5.35 2.80
N ILE A 93 12.74 -5.04 1.64
CA ILE A 93 14.19 -4.82 1.52
C ILE A 93 14.60 -3.60 2.35
N TRP A 94 13.84 -2.53 2.24
CA TRP A 94 14.09 -1.32 3.01
C TRP A 94 13.97 -1.56 4.52
N PHE A 95 12.93 -2.26 4.99
CA PHE A 95 12.82 -2.65 6.39
C PHE A 95 13.97 -3.54 6.87
N SER A 96 14.50 -4.41 6.00
CA SER A 96 15.69 -5.20 6.32
C SER A 96 16.93 -4.31 6.53
N ILE A 97 17.08 -3.25 5.73
CA ILE A 97 18.14 -2.26 5.91
C ILE A 97 17.98 -1.52 7.23
N LEU A 98 16.78 -1.01 7.51
CA LEU A 98 16.44 -0.33 8.75
C LEU A 98 16.73 -1.21 9.98
N ALA A 99 16.26 -2.44 9.96
CA ALA A 99 16.47 -3.39 11.04
C ALA A 99 17.97 -3.63 11.30
N ARG A 100 18.75 -3.85 10.26
CA ARG A 100 20.20 -4.10 10.39
C ARG A 100 20.99 -2.87 10.84
N LYS A 101 20.63 -1.70 10.34
CA LYS A 101 21.39 -0.46 10.57
C LYS A 101 21.02 0.22 11.89
N VAL A 102 19.75 0.16 12.28
CA VAL A 102 19.22 0.89 13.44
C VAL A 102 18.82 -0.06 14.57
N ILE A 103 17.94 -1.04 14.29
CA ILE A 103 17.33 -1.82 15.38
C ILE A 103 18.32 -2.78 16.03
N ARG A 104 19.02 -3.60 15.24
CA ARG A 104 19.92 -4.65 15.76
C ARG A 104 21.14 -4.11 16.51
N ARG A 105 21.54 -2.88 16.23
CA ARG A 105 22.73 -2.24 16.83
C ARG A 105 22.36 -1.05 17.71
N GLY A 106 21.07 -0.76 17.83
CA GLY A 106 20.57 0.37 18.60
C GLY A 106 20.45 0.02 20.08
N ASN A 107 20.80 0.98 20.92
CA ASN A 107 20.41 1.01 22.33
C ASN A 107 19.36 2.10 22.49
N PHE A 108 18.16 1.76 22.99
CA PHE A 108 17.02 2.65 23.08
C PHE A 108 16.63 2.81 24.55
N THR A 109 16.61 4.04 25.01
CA THR A 109 16.26 4.37 26.40
C THR A 109 14.75 4.54 26.60
N SER A 110 14.00 4.79 25.53
CA SER A 110 12.55 4.96 25.55
C SER A 110 11.95 4.77 24.14
N THR A 111 10.63 4.67 24.06
CA THR A 111 9.90 4.65 22.76
C THR A 111 10.07 5.95 21.98
N SER A 112 10.18 7.09 22.67
CA SER A 112 10.44 8.38 22.03
C SER A 112 11.86 8.46 21.45
N ASP A 113 12.86 7.91 22.14
CA ASP A 113 14.23 7.80 21.65
C ASP A 113 14.29 6.88 20.41
N LEU A 114 13.64 5.72 20.47
CA LEU A 114 13.51 4.83 19.30
C LEU A 114 12.89 5.57 18.11
N ARG A 115 11.77 6.26 18.33
CA ARG A 115 11.09 7.03 17.27
C ARG A 115 12.01 8.10 16.66
N ALA A 116 12.71 8.85 17.50
CA ALA A 116 13.62 9.89 17.04
C ALA A 116 14.75 9.32 16.17
N LYS A 117 15.37 8.21 16.59
CA LYS A 117 16.42 7.52 15.83
C LYS A 117 15.92 6.93 14.52
N LEU A 118 14.70 6.38 14.50
CA LEU A 118 14.07 5.91 13.26
C LEU A 118 13.83 7.04 12.27
N LEU A 119 13.26 8.16 12.71
CA LEU A 119 13.00 9.30 11.85
C LEU A 119 14.29 9.95 11.33
N ALA A 120 15.31 10.07 12.19
CA ALA A 120 16.62 10.56 11.77
C ALA A 120 17.27 9.66 10.72
N PHE A 121 17.18 8.33 10.89
CA PHE A 121 17.68 7.40 9.89
C PHE A 121 16.91 7.49 8.56
N ILE A 122 15.59 7.63 8.59
CA ILE A 122 14.77 7.82 7.40
C ILE A 122 15.22 9.08 6.64
N ALA A 123 15.37 10.19 7.33
CA ALA A 123 15.84 11.45 6.73
C ALA A 123 17.24 11.29 6.12
N TYR A 124 18.17 10.70 6.86
CA TYR A 124 19.51 10.40 6.37
C TYR A 124 19.49 9.49 5.14
N PHE A 125 18.72 8.38 5.20
CA PHE A 125 18.61 7.44 4.09
C PHE A 125 18.10 8.13 2.82
N ASN A 126 17.04 8.92 2.95
CA ASN A 126 16.46 9.64 1.81
C ASN A 126 17.43 10.65 1.20
N ALA A 127 18.22 11.32 2.03
CA ALA A 127 19.19 12.32 1.56
C ALA A 127 20.43 11.71 0.92
N THR A 128 20.88 10.53 1.37
CA THR A 128 22.23 10.02 1.02
C THR A 128 22.22 8.66 0.32
N MET A 129 21.26 7.81 0.59
CA MET A 129 21.26 6.41 0.15
C MET A 129 20.12 6.05 -0.81
N ALA A 130 19.05 6.80 -0.80
CA ALA A 130 17.93 6.56 -1.70
C ALA A 130 18.33 6.81 -3.15
N LYS A 131 18.12 5.80 -3.99
CA LYS A 131 18.34 5.87 -5.44
C LYS A 131 17.13 5.26 -6.13
N PRO A 132 16.78 5.76 -7.34
CA PRO A 132 15.77 5.09 -8.14
C PRO A 132 16.12 3.63 -8.36
N PHE A 133 15.15 2.75 -8.19
CA PHE A 133 15.35 1.33 -8.39
C PHE A 133 15.51 1.04 -9.88
N LYS A 134 16.61 0.42 -10.28
CA LYS A 134 16.84 0.01 -11.66
C LYS A 134 16.32 -1.42 -11.84
N TRP A 135 15.14 -1.55 -12.46
CA TRP A 135 14.57 -2.84 -12.80
C TRP A 135 15.39 -3.51 -13.90
N THR A 136 15.92 -4.68 -13.61
CA THR A 136 16.65 -5.51 -14.59
C THR A 136 15.83 -6.66 -15.10
N TYR A 137 14.73 -7.01 -14.38
CA TYR A 137 13.83 -8.08 -14.76
C TYR A 137 12.89 -7.63 -15.88
N GLN A 138 12.86 -8.36 -16.97
CA GLN A 138 12.07 -8.03 -18.17
C GLN A 138 10.61 -8.53 -18.13
N GLY A 139 10.14 -9.01 -16.98
CA GLY A 139 8.75 -9.36 -16.78
C GLY A 139 8.23 -10.54 -17.62
N LYS A 140 9.08 -11.48 -18.02
CA LYS A 140 8.61 -12.70 -18.70
C LYS A 140 7.77 -13.51 -17.72
N PRO A 141 6.47 -13.76 -18.01
CA PRO A 141 5.67 -14.63 -17.17
C PRO A 141 6.31 -16.02 -17.17
N LEU A 142 6.37 -16.63 -15.99
CA LEU A 142 6.71 -18.05 -15.89
C LEU A 142 5.62 -18.78 -16.67
N ALA A 143 6.01 -19.49 -17.75
CA ALA A 143 5.12 -20.41 -18.41
C ALA A 143 4.72 -21.49 -17.39
N ALA A 144 3.41 -21.66 -17.19
CA ALA A 144 2.85 -22.69 -16.33
C ALA A 144 3.03 -24.05 -16.98
#